data_5ee3d0182836d212a8757dc42e7c6839
#
_entry.id   5ee3d0182836d212a8757dc42e7c6839
#
_cell.length_a   1.000
_cell.length_b   1.000
_cell.length_c   1.000
_cell.angle_alpha   90.00
_cell.angle_beta   90.00
_cell.angle_gamma   90.00
#
_symmetry.space_group_name_H-M   'P 1'
#
loop_
_entity.id
_entity.type
_entity.pdbx_description
1 polymer ?
#
loop_
_entity_poly.entity_id
_entity_poly.type
_entity_poly.pdbx_seq_one_letter_code
_entity_poly.pdbx_strand_id
1 'polypeptide(L)'
;MFFEKDCIYHVYNRSNEKLFYSRENYLFFLKKIRFQVLPYADMIAYCLMPNHFHLMLRANESGVKTYDSSTKINVQKLSQGLGSLISSYTQALNIQRNRRGGLFAHRTKAKLLNGVKDDYLLNCFLYIHQNPIEAAIVEKLEDWEFSSYLDYIGRRK
;
A
#
# COMPACT_ATOMS: atom_id res chain seq x y z
N MET A 1 -6.92 12.27 -2.20
CA MET A 1 -7.64 11.00 -2.44
C MET A 1 -8.96 11.07 -1.69
N PHE A 2 -10.02 10.59 -2.30
CA PHE A 2 -11.33 10.47 -1.70
C PHE A 2 -11.81 9.02 -1.81
N PHE A 3 -12.37 8.47 -0.72
CA PHE A 3 -12.77 7.08 -0.62
C PHE A 3 -14.27 6.98 -0.28
N GLU A 4 -14.93 6.00 -0.87
CA GLU A 4 -16.32 5.65 -0.58
C GLU A 4 -16.36 4.38 0.27
N LYS A 5 -17.28 4.33 1.25
CA LYS A 5 -17.45 3.18 2.13
C LYS A 5 -17.71 1.91 1.32
N ASP A 6 -17.10 0.80 1.75
CA ASP A 6 -17.20 -0.53 1.17
C ASP A 6 -16.69 -0.65 -0.27
N CYS A 7 -16.15 0.44 -0.85
CA CYS A 7 -15.50 0.42 -2.14
C CYS A 7 -14.06 -0.07 -2.06
N ILE A 8 -13.62 -0.76 -3.11
CA ILE A 8 -12.28 -1.35 -3.22
C ILE A 8 -11.42 -0.48 -4.12
N TYR A 9 -10.19 -0.24 -3.66
CA TYR A 9 -9.22 0.61 -4.33
C TYR A 9 -7.89 -0.11 -4.51
N HIS A 10 -7.28 0.07 -5.68
CA HIS A 10 -5.87 -0.21 -5.89
C HIS A 10 -5.06 1.04 -5.54
N VAL A 11 -4.31 0.95 -4.45
CA VAL A 11 -3.43 2.02 -3.95
C VAL A 11 -1.99 1.65 -4.26
N TYR A 12 -1.26 2.55 -4.90
CA TYR A 12 0.11 2.27 -5.30
C TYR A 12 0.96 3.54 -5.41
N ASN A 13 2.26 3.35 -5.27
CA ASN A 13 3.25 4.39 -5.53
C ASN A 13 4.61 3.76 -5.88
N ARG A 14 5.45 4.54 -6.54
CA ARG A 14 6.78 4.15 -7.02
C ARG A 14 7.82 5.18 -6.63
N SER A 15 9.04 4.71 -6.41
CA SER A 15 10.25 5.52 -6.30
C SER A 15 11.14 5.32 -7.53
N ASN A 16 11.95 6.33 -7.84
CA ASN A 16 13.03 6.21 -8.83
C ASN A 16 14.26 5.47 -8.27
N GLU A 17 14.29 5.23 -6.97
CA GLU A 17 15.32 4.50 -6.25
C GLU A 17 14.71 3.34 -5.44
N LYS A 18 15.51 2.54 -4.74
CA LYS A 18 14.99 1.51 -3.87
C LYS A 18 14.16 2.12 -2.73
N LEU A 19 13.00 1.54 -2.46
CA LEU A 19 12.22 1.80 -1.25
C LEU A 19 12.68 0.93 -0.09
N PHE A 20 13.07 -0.31 -0.38
CA PHE A 20 13.42 -1.31 0.61
C PHE A 20 14.83 -1.82 0.35
N TYR A 21 15.73 -1.59 1.28
CA TYR A 21 17.15 -1.96 1.20
C TYR A 21 17.47 -3.24 1.98
N SER A 22 16.61 -3.59 2.93
CA SER A 22 16.76 -4.77 3.78
C SER A 22 15.40 -5.35 4.13
N ARG A 23 15.39 -6.59 4.64
CA ARG A 23 14.17 -7.24 5.14
C ARG A 23 13.48 -6.40 6.24
N GLU A 24 14.25 -5.75 7.10
CA GLU A 24 13.74 -4.89 8.16
C GLU A 24 12.97 -3.69 7.61
N ASN A 25 13.38 -3.13 6.47
CA ASN A 25 12.64 -2.04 5.82
C ASN A 25 11.23 -2.49 5.38
N TYR A 26 11.10 -3.68 4.79
CA TYR A 26 9.80 -4.26 4.43
C TYR A 26 8.93 -4.49 5.66
N LEU A 27 9.47 -5.09 6.71
CA LEU A 27 8.75 -5.34 7.96
C LEU A 27 8.32 -4.05 8.64
N PHE A 28 9.16 -3.03 8.62
CA PHE A 28 8.83 -1.71 9.16
C PHE A 28 7.68 -1.06 8.37
N PHE A 29 7.69 -1.15 7.04
CA PHE A 29 6.61 -0.64 6.20
C PHE A 29 5.30 -1.38 6.49
N LEU A 30 5.31 -2.71 6.59
CA LEU A 30 4.14 -3.51 6.96
C LEU A 30 3.62 -3.15 8.36
N LYS A 31 4.51 -2.92 9.32
CA LYS A 31 4.12 -2.41 10.65
C LYS A 31 3.42 -1.05 10.55
N LYS A 32 3.93 -0.15 9.73
CA LYS A 32 3.29 1.16 9.48
C LYS A 32 1.91 1.01 8.83
N ILE A 33 1.74 0.13 7.85
CA ILE A 33 0.43 -0.19 7.27
C ILE A 33 -0.54 -0.63 8.36
N ARG A 34 -0.12 -1.55 9.23
CA ARG A 34 -0.96 -2.06 10.32
C ARG A 34 -1.51 -0.96 11.24
N PHE A 35 -0.69 0.02 11.58
CA PHE A 35 -1.09 1.07 12.53
C PHE A 35 -1.74 2.29 11.87
N GLN A 36 -1.39 2.61 10.64
CA GLN A 36 -1.80 3.85 9.98
C GLN A 36 -2.88 3.65 8.92
N VAL A 37 -3.03 2.44 8.38
CA VAL A 37 -3.97 2.16 7.28
C VAL A 37 -5.08 1.19 7.72
N LEU A 38 -4.72 0.06 8.34
CA LEU A 38 -5.70 -0.98 8.68
C LEU A 38 -6.80 -0.57 9.67
N PRO A 39 -6.67 0.45 10.53
CA PRO A 39 -7.82 0.96 11.27
C PRO A 39 -8.92 1.56 10.38
N TYR A 40 -8.59 1.92 9.13
CA TYR A 40 -9.40 2.66 8.20
C TYR A 40 -9.78 1.91 6.92
N ALA A 41 -9.21 0.74 6.71
CA ALA A 41 -9.49 -0.11 5.55
C ALA A 41 -9.16 -1.58 5.84
N ASP A 42 -9.88 -2.48 5.16
CA ASP A 42 -9.53 -3.91 5.14
C ASP A 42 -8.53 -4.17 4.02
N MET A 43 -7.47 -4.91 4.31
CA MET A 43 -6.50 -5.33 3.33
C MET A 43 -7.02 -6.56 2.59
N ILE A 44 -7.15 -6.44 1.26
CA ILE A 44 -7.52 -7.58 0.39
C ILE A 44 -6.26 -8.22 -0.18
N ALA A 45 -5.34 -7.43 -0.72
CA ALA A 45 -4.08 -7.92 -1.25
C ALA A 45 -2.98 -6.87 -1.13
N TYR A 46 -1.73 -7.33 -1.05
CA TYR A 46 -0.58 -6.44 -1.16
C TYR A 46 0.62 -7.13 -1.79
N CYS A 47 1.49 -6.33 -2.36
CA CYS A 47 2.83 -6.72 -2.78
C CYS A 47 3.78 -5.54 -2.61
N LEU A 48 4.85 -5.74 -1.85
CA LEU A 48 5.92 -4.75 -1.67
C LEU A 48 7.09 -5.16 -2.56
N MET A 49 7.38 -4.33 -3.56
CA MET A 49 8.46 -4.53 -4.52
C MET A 49 9.66 -3.65 -4.14
N PRO A 50 10.89 -3.94 -4.59
CA PRO A 50 12.07 -3.18 -4.19
C PRO A 50 11.96 -1.66 -4.35
N ASN A 51 11.22 -1.16 -5.34
CA ASN A 51 11.08 0.27 -5.65
C ASN A 51 9.64 0.77 -5.78
N HIS A 52 8.65 -0.05 -5.45
CA HIS A 52 7.23 0.33 -5.47
C HIS A 52 6.40 -0.59 -4.59
N PHE A 53 5.15 -0.20 -4.35
CA PHE A 53 4.20 -1.05 -3.62
C PHE A 53 2.82 -1.01 -4.26
N HIS A 54 2.08 -2.08 -4.05
CA HIS A 54 0.67 -2.22 -4.41
C HIS A 54 -0.11 -2.69 -3.19
N LEU A 55 -1.23 -2.00 -2.91
CA LEU A 55 -2.19 -2.39 -1.88
C LEU A 55 -3.58 -2.46 -2.54
N MET A 56 -4.35 -3.47 -2.22
CA MET A 56 -5.76 -3.56 -2.57
C MET A 56 -6.56 -3.46 -1.29
N LEU A 57 -7.27 -2.35 -1.13
CA LEU A 57 -7.92 -1.95 0.11
C LEU A 57 -9.42 -1.78 -0.09
N ARG A 58 -10.22 -2.25 0.87
CA ARG A 58 -11.63 -1.87 0.99
C ARG A 58 -11.77 -0.83 2.07
N ALA A 59 -12.24 0.38 1.73
CA ALA A 59 -12.45 1.46 2.69
C ALA A 59 -13.59 1.10 3.65
N ASN A 60 -13.32 1.17 4.96
CA ASN A 60 -14.34 0.93 5.97
C ASN A 60 -15.03 2.23 6.41
N GLU A 61 -16.04 2.11 7.27
CA GLU A 61 -16.79 3.26 7.76
C GLU A 61 -15.92 4.28 8.50
N SER A 62 -14.92 3.82 9.26
CA SER A 62 -14.00 4.73 9.96
C SER A 62 -13.11 5.50 8.98
N GLY A 63 -12.70 4.85 7.90
CA GLY A 63 -11.79 5.41 6.90
C GLY A 63 -12.37 6.56 6.09
N VAL A 64 -13.68 6.53 5.84
CA VAL A 64 -14.36 7.58 5.07
C VAL A 64 -14.76 8.79 5.93
N LYS A 65 -14.72 8.66 7.26
CA LYS A 65 -14.97 9.78 8.18
C LYS A 65 -13.83 10.79 8.07
N THR A 66 -14.19 12.07 8.15
CA THR A 66 -13.22 13.17 8.22
C THR A 66 -12.80 13.43 9.66
N TYR A 67 -11.62 13.99 9.83
CA TYR A 67 -11.25 14.57 11.12
C TYR A 67 -12.05 15.85 11.33
N ASP A 68 -12.56 16.01 12.55
CA ASP A 68 -13.14 17.26 12.99
C ASP A 68 -12.00 18.26 13.22
N SER A 69 -11.70 19.05 12.21
CA SER A 69 -10.63 20.03 12.30
C SER A 69 -11.19 21.45 12.16
N SER A 70 -10.71 22.35 13.01
CA SER A 70 -10.94 23.80 12.90
C SER A 70 -10.36 24.40 11.61
N THR A 71 -9.65 23.61 10.82
CA THR A 71 -9.13 23.96 9.50
C THR A 71 -10.11 23.54 8.41
N LYS A 72 -10.32 24.41 7.43
CA LYS A 72 -11.31 24.27 6.34
C LYS A 72 -11.11 23.07 5.40
N ILE A 73 -10.18 22.15 5.69
CA ILE A 73 -9.85 21.00 4.83
C ILE A 73 -10.34 19.73 5.52
N ASN A 74 -11.46 19.21 5.04
CA ASN A 74 -11.98 17.91 5.48
C ASN A 74 -11.18 16.76 4.82
N VAL A 75 -10.20 16.22 5.53
CA VAL A 75 -9.41 15.06 5.08
C VAL A 75 -9.97 13.80 5.71
N GLN A 76 -10.28 12.81 4.88
CA GLN A 76 -10.71 11.50 5.36
C GLN A 76 -9.59 10.78 6.11
N LYS A 77 -9.95 9.98 7.13
CA LYS A 77 -8.99 9.26 7.98
C LYS A 77 -8.11 8.29 7.17
N LEU A 78 -8.68 7.56 6.20
CA LEU A 78 -7.90 6.69 5.33
C LEU A 78 -6.90 7.47 4.47
N SER A 79 -7.31 8.61 3.92
CA SER A 79 -6.41 9.48 3.12
C SER A 79 -5.25 10.00 3.97
N GLN A 80 -5.53 10.41 5.21
CA GLN A 80 -4.50 10.85 6.15
C GLN A 80 -3.60 9.69 6.58
N GLY A 81 -4.15 8.50 6.84
CA GLY A 81 -3.39 7.30 7.19
C GLY A 81 -2.38 6.91 6.11
N LEU A 82 -2.81 6.93 4.84
CA LEU A 82 -1.92 6.71 3.70
C LEU A 82 -0.84 7.79 3.59
N GLY A 83 -1.20 9.06 3.78
CA GLY A 83 -0.23 10.16 3.81
C GLY A 83 0.79 10.00 4.94
N SER A 84 0.35 9.61 6.13
CA SER A 84 1.21 9.35 7.28
C SER A 84 2.15 8.15 7.07
N LEU A 85 1.66 7.08 6.43
CA LEU A 85 2.48 5.94 6.02
C LEU A 85 3.66 6.39 5.16
N ILE A 86 3.38 7.14 4.09
CA ILE A 86 4.37 7.62 3.13
C ILE A 86 5.39 8.56 3.79
N SER A 87 4.91 9.57 4.54
CA SER A 87 5.78 10.57 5.15
C SER A 87 6.65 9.98 6.26
N SER A 88 6.07 9.15 7.15
CA SER A 88 6.84 8.57 8.26
C SER A 88 7.84 7.51 7.79
N TYR A 89 7.54 6.77 6.73
CA TYR A 89 8.49 5.84 6.13
C TYR A 89 9.64 6.60 5.45
N THR A 90 9.32 7.65 4.68
CA THR A 90 10.33 8.51 4.04
C THR A 90 11.27 9.12 5.06
N GLN A 91 10.75 9.66 6.17
CA GLN A 91 11.57 10.22 7.24
C GLN A 91 12.50 9.19 7.86
N ALA A 92 11.98 8.00 8.19
CA ALA A 92 12.78 6.93 8.77
C ALA A 92 13.90 6.46 7.82
N LEU A 93 13.60 6.27 6.54
CA LEU A 93 14.60 5.88 5.55
C LEU A 93 15.62 6.99 5.30
N ASN A 94 15.21 8.26 5.30
CA ASN A 94 16.11 9.41 5.18
C ASN A 94 17.13 9.41 6.32
N ILE A 95 16.69 9.18 7.56
CA ILE A 95 17.59 9.09 8.72
C ILE A 95 18.52 7.89 8.57
N GLN A 96 17.98 6.70 8.28
CA GLN A 96 18.75 5.46 8.16
C GLN A 96 19.85 5.56 7.10
N ARG A 97 19.57 6.23 5.99
CA ARG A 97 20.44 6.27 4.82
C ARG A 97 21.16 7.61 4.62
N ASN A 98 21.05 8.50 5.60
CA ASN A 98 21.63 9.86 5.52
C ASN A 98 21.26 10.58 4.20
N ARG A 99 19.99 10.46 3.78
CA ARG A 99 19.47 11.11 2.57
C ARG A 99 18.48 12.22 2.94
N ARG A 100 18.13 13.06 1.96
CA ARG A 100 17.19 14.18 2.12
C ARG A 100 16.15 14.17 1.01
N GLY A 101 15.03 14.86 1.27
CA GLY A 101 13.97 15.05 0.28
C GLY A 101 13.00 13.89 0.17
N GLY A 102 12.12 13.99 -0.83
CA GLY A 102 11.10 12.99 -1.10
C GLY A 102 11.67 11.67 -1.57
N LEU A 103 11.04 10.59 -1.18
CA LEU A 103 11.41 9.23 -1.59
C LEU A 103 10.60 8.77 -2.81
N PHE A 104 9.32 9.13 -2.85
CA PHE A 104 8.40 8.71 -3.89
C PHE A 104 8.38 9.69 -5.06
N ALA A 105 8.33 9.16 -6.29
CA ALA A 105 8.38 9.97 -7.51
C ALA A 105 7.16 10.86 -7.70
N HIS A 106 5.99 10.40 -7.23
CA HIS A 106 4.71 11.07 -7.39
C HIS A 106 3.86 10.96 -6.13
N ARG A 107 2.70 11.62 -6.13
CA ARG A 107 1.67 11.39 -5.11
C ARG A 107 1.14 9.97 -5.21
N THR A 108 0.86 9.35 -4.07
CA THR A 108 0.21 8.03 -4.00
C THR A 108 -1.11 8.07 -4.76
N LYS A 109 -1.33 7.07 -5.60
CA LYS A 109 -2.53 6.91 -6.42
C LYS A 109 -3.47 5.92 -5.77
N ALA A 110 -4.76 6.19 -5.87
CA ALA A 110 -5.83 5.27 -5.47
C ALA A 110 -6.84 5.17 -6.63
N LYS A 111 -6.95 3.99 -7.23
CA LYS A 111 -7.85 3.72 -8.34
C LYS A 111 -9.02 2.88 -7.86
N LEU A 112 -10.25 3.38 -8.05
CA LEU A 112 -11.47 2.65 -7.74
C LEU A 112 -11.60 1.40 -8.63
N LEU A 113 -11.90 0.26 -8.04
CA LEU A 113 -12.06 -1.02 -8.73
C LEU A 113 -13.52 -1.43 -8.90
N ASN A 114 -14.43 -0.91 -8.08
CA ASN A 114 -15.86 -1.19 -8.17
C ASN A 114 -16.47 -0.52 -9.42
N GLY A 115 -17.47 -1.19 -10.02
CA GLY A 115 -18.23 -0.64 -11.15
C GLY A 115 -17.49 -0.62 -12.49
N VAL A 116 -16.28 -1.18 -12.55
CA VAL A 116 -15.56 -1.49 -13.77
C VAL A 116 -15.90 -2.94 -14.16
N LYS A 117 -15.75 -3.32 -15.45
CA LYS A 117 -16.09 -4.67 -15.98
C LYS A 117 -15.76 -5.80 -14.99
N ASP A 118 -16.59 -6.83 -14.94
CA ASP A 118 -16.63 -7.90 -13.92
C ASP A 118 -15.28 -8.53 -13.57
N ASP A 119 -14.33 -8.61 -14.54
CA ASP A 119 -13.01 -9.20 -14.31
C ASP A 119 -11.95 -8.23 -13.79
N TYR A 120 -12.25 -6.92 -13.68
CA TYR A 120 -11.23 -5.91 -13.39
C TYR A 120 -10.67 -6.05 -11.97
N LEU A 121 -11.52 -6.38 -11.01
CA LEU A 121 -11.12 -6.61 -9.62
C LEU A 121 -10.24 -7.85 -9.51
N LEU A 122 -10.64 -8.96 -10.14
CA LEU A 122 -9.86 -10.20 -10.17
C LEU A 122 -8.52 -9.99 -10.89
N ASN A 123 -8.53 -9.32 -12.03
CA ASN A 123 -7.31 -9.03 -12.79
C ASN A 123 -6.33 -8.17 -11.98
N CYS A 124 -6.82 -7.20 -11.23
CA CYS A 124 -5.99 -6.39 -10.34
C CYS A 124 -5.41 -7.23 -9.19
N PHE A 125 -6.22 -8.11 -8.59
CA PHE A 125 -5.77 -9.05 -7.55
C PHE A 125 -4.64 -9.96 -8.06
N LEU A 126 -4.81 -10.56 -9.22
CA LEU A 126 -3.79 -11.40 -9.86
C LEU A 126 -2.55 -10.60 -10.21
N TYR A 127 -2.71 -9.44 -10.81
CA TYR A 127 -1.62 -8.53 -11.16
C TYR A 127 -0.75 -8.18 -9.95
N ILE A 128 -1.37 -7.84 -8.81
CA ILE A 128 -0.64 -7.51 -7.58
C ILE A 128 0.26 -8.66 -7.15
N HIS A 129 -0.24 -9.90 -7.20
CA HIS A 129 0.53 -11.07 -6.79
C HIS A 129 1.56 -11.52 -7.82
N GLN A 130 1.35 -11.26 -9.11
CA GLN A 130 2.28 -11.64 -10.19
C GLN A 130 3.47 -10.71 -10.35
N ASN A 131 3.44 -9.52 -9.74
CA ASN A 131 4.50 -8.52 -9.84
C ASN A 131 5.93 -9.07 -9.63
N PRO A 132 6.21 -9.92 -8.61
CA PRO A 132 7.56 -10.41 -8.39
C PRO A 132 8.08 -11.32 -9.50
N ILE A 133 7.21 -12.11 -10.14
CA ILE A 133 7.56 -12.94 -11.29
C ILE A 133 7.76 -12.07 -12.54
N GLU A 134 6.85 -11.15 -12.82
CA GLU A 134 6.96 -10.24 -13.97
C GLU A 134 8.23 -9.37 -13.90
N ALA A 135 8.65 -9.01 -12.69
CA ALA A 135 9.91 -8.30 -12.46
C ALA A 135 11.15 -9.21 -12.43
N ALA A 136 11.00 -10.51 -12.68
CA ALA A 136 12.06 -11.53 -12.64
C ALA A 136 12.86 -11.56 -11.32
N ILE A 137 12.19 -11.27 -10.19
CA ILE A 137 12.81 -11.32 -8.85
C ILE A 137 12.74 -12.74 -8.28
N VAL A 138 11.67 -13.45 -8.56
CA VAL A 138 11.44 -14.84 -8.16
C VAL A 138 10.88 -15.63 -9.33
N GLU A 139 11.04 -16.94 -9.29
CA GLU A 139 10.47 -17.87 -10.27
C GLU A 139 9.07 -18.36 -9.87
N LYS A 140 8.77 -18.38 -8.58
CA LYS A 140 7.49 -18.80 -8.02
C LYS A 140 6.93 -17.74 -7.09
N LEU A 141 5.60 -17.59 -7.07
CA LEU A 141 4.92 -16.60 -6.22
C LEU A 141 5.17 -16.82 -4.72
N GLU A 142 5.26 -18.08 -4.31
CA GLU A 142 5.54 -18.46 -2.92
C GLU A 142 6.93 -18.09 -2.41
N ASP A 143 7.87 -17.79 -3.30
CA ASP A 143 9.24 -17.42 -2.94
C ASP A 143 9.36 -15.92 -2.58
N TRP A 144 8.31 -15.13 -2.81
CA TRP A 144 8.30 -13.71 -2.43
C TRP A 144 7.61 -13.48 -1.09
N GLU A 145 8.41 -13.24 -0.05
CA GLU A 145 7.93 -13.07 1.33
C GLU A 145 6.99 -11.86 1.52
N PHE A 146 7.18 -10.80 0.75
CA PHE A 146 6.51 -9.50 0.95
C PHE A 146 5.28 -9.32 0.06
N SER A 147 4.51 -10.38 -0.08
CA SER A 147 3.24 -10.43 -0.79
C SER A 147 2.19 -11.16 0.04
N SER A 148 0.94 -10.73 -0.03
CA SER A 148 -0.19 -11.43 0.60
C SER A 148 -0.51 -12.80 -0.02
N TYR A 149 0.15 -13.18 -1.11
CA TYR A 149 -0.01 -14.50 -1.71
C TYR A 149 0.20 -15.64 -0.70
N LEU A 150 1.20 -15.53 0.17
CA LEU A 150 1.49 -16.52 1.22
C LEU A 150 0.34 -16.68 2.23
N ASP A 151 -0.42 -15.62 2.49
CA ASP A 151 -1.60 -15.68 3.37
C ASP A 151 -2.71 -16.50 2.73
N TYR A 152 -2.94 -16.30 1.42
CA TYR A 152 -3.98 -17.01 0.66
C TYR A 152 -3.70 -18.50 0.49
N ILE A 153 -2.45 -18.91 0.38
CA ILE A 153 -2.07 -20.34 0.28
C ILE A 153 -1.78 -20.99 1.64
N GLY A 154 -2.00 -20.25 2.75
CA GLY A 154 -1.79 -20.77 4.11
C GLY A 154 -0.33 -21.06 4.48
N ARG A 155 0.63 -20.42 3.82
CA ARG A 155 2.07 -20.63 4.08
C ARG A 155 2.71 -19.54 4.93
N ARG A 156 2.01 -18.47 5.26
CA ARG A 156 2.52 -17.49 6.22
C ARG A 156 2.37 -18.03 7.64
N LYS A 157 3.50 -18.08 8.35
CA LYS A 157 3.56 -18.46 9.76
C LYS A 157 3.41 -17.23 10.66
#